data_a8c5324a7f662011ca02ec3044d7547a
#
_entry.id   a8c5324a7f662011ca02ec3044d7547a
#
_cell.length_a   1.000
_cell.length_b   1.000
_cell.length_c   1.000
_cell.angle_alpha   90.00
_cell.angle_beta   90.00
_cell.angle_gamma   90.00
#
_symmetry.space_group_name_H-M   'P 1'
#
loop_
_entity.id
_entity.type
_entity.pdbx_description
1 polymer ?
#
loop_
_entity_poly.entity_id
_entity_poly.type
_entity_poly.pdbx_seq_one_letter_code
_entity_poly.pdbx_strand_id
1 'polypeptide(L)'
;MTDIEQVFTALGGQFITPASVLTEKLKAVRAIVFDWDGVFNDGIKTEAGSSSFSEVDSMGTNLLRFGFWLHHGGQLPVAAVITGVTNVLADALVRREHFHACYSQAKHKIDVLAHFLAEHNLQPHEVAFFFDDALDLSVAEVAGVRIMVRRNANPLLTNYVVQNGLVDYLTGSQSGQFAVREGCELMLGLLGQFDTVMDERLRYKPVYDRYYQQRQAVESSYWTVGISGPERKLI
;
A
#
# COMPACT_ATOMS: atom_id res chain seq x y z
N MET A 1 7.17 6.76 25.31
CA MET A 1 6.83 6.68 23.87
C MET A 1 7.70 5.59 23.27
N THR A 2 7.12 4.62 22.59
CA THR A 2 7.86 3.54 21.92
C THR A 2 8.73 4.13 20.82
N ASP A 3 10.01 3.78 20.78
CA ASP A 3 10.89 4.19 19.67
C ASP A 3 10.57 3.31 18.45
N ILE A 4 9.82 3.88 17.52
CA ILE A 4 9.34 3.19 16.30
C ILE A 4 10.52 2.72 15.44
N GLU A 5 11.55 3.54 15.28
CA GLU A 5 12.73 3.17 14.50
C GLU A 5 13.43 1.95 15.10
N GLN A 6 13.60 1.93 16.42
CA GLN A 6 14.23 0.80 17.10
C GLN A 6 13.42 -0.50 16.96
N VAL A 7 12.08 -0.42 17.11
CA VAL A 7 11.20 -1.60 16.99
C VAL A 7 11.30 -2.23 15.62
N PHE A 8 11.17 -1.43 14.57
CA PHE A 8 11.17 -1.95 13.20
C PHE A 8 12.57 -2.35 12.71
N THR A 9 13.63 -1.70 13.19
CA THR A 9 15.01 -2.14 12.94
C THR A 9 15.30 -3.48 13.63
N ALA A 10 14.81 -3.69 14.83
CA ALA A 10 14.95 -4.99 15.53
C ALA A 10 14.21 -6.13 14.82
N LEU A 11 13.11 -5.85 14.10
CA LEU A 11 12.41 -6.79 13.22
C LEU A 11 13.23 -7.14 11.96
N GLY A 12 14.25 -6.35 11.63
CA GLY A 12 15.07 -6.49 10.42
C GLY A 12 14.75 -5.46 9.33
N GLY A 13 13.83 -4.54 9.60
CA GLY A 13 13.51 -3.44 8.70
C GLY A 13 14.67 -2.45 8.57
N GLN A 14 14.74 -1.76 7.45
CA GLN A 14 15.81 -0.79 7.18
C GLN A 14 15.20 0.56 6.76
N PHE A 15 15.49 1.59 7.54
CA PHE A 15 15.18 2.97 7.18
C PHE A 15 16.26 3.50 6.23
N ILE A 16 15.95 3.63 4.96
CA ILE A 16 16.82 4.27 3.95
C ILE A 16 16.67 5.79 4.06
N THR A 17 15.44 6.25 4.20
CA THR A 17 15.13 7.62 4.61
C THR A 17 15.04 7.66 6.15
N PRO A 18 15.68 8.62 6.85
CA PRO A 18 15.56 8.73 8.30
C PRO A 18 14.10 8.78 8.76
N ALA A 19 13.77 8.12 9.88
CA ALA A 19 12.41 8.01 10.39
C ALA A 19 11.71 9.36 10.56
N SER A 20 12.44 10.40 11.00
CA SER A 20 11.89 11.76 11.13
C SER A 20 11.49 12.38 9.78
N VAL A 21 12.29 12.18 8.74
CA VAL A 21 11.98 12.66 7.38
C VAL A 21 10.81 11.88 6.80
N LEU A 22 10.79 10.55 7.00
CA LEU A 22 9.68 9.69 6.57
C LEU A 22 8.36 10.10 7.24
N THR A 23 8.40 10.44 8.52
CA THR A 23 7.24 10.99 9.25
C THR A 23 6.69 12.26 8.60
N GLU A 24 7.55 13.18 8.19
CA GLU A 24 7.09 14.40 7.49
C GLU A 24 6.47 14.09 6.13
N LYS A 25 7.05 13.17 5.36
CA LYS A 25 6.49 12.70 4.08
C LYS A 25 5.10 12.08 4.28
N LEU A 26 4.92 11.27 5.33
CA LEU A 26 3.65 10.61 5.64
C LEU A 26 2.50 11.58 5.90
N LYS A 27 2.77 12.77 6.44
CA LYS A 27 1.73 13.79 6.68
C LYS A 27 1.03 14.27 5.40
N ALA A 28 1.71 14.19 4.26
CA ALA A 28 1.16 14.57 2.97
C ALA A 28 0.39 13.44 2.26
N VAL A 29 0.52 12.19 2.73
CA VAL A 29 -0.06 11.02 2.06
C VAL A 29 -1.58 11.04 2.12
N ARG A 30 -2.22 11.01 0.96
CA ARG A 30 -3.67 10.93 0.77
C ARG A 30 -4.12 9.69 0.01
N ALA A 31 -3.17 8.94 -0.55
CA ALA A 31 -3.45 7.69 -1.23
C ALA A 31 -2.44 6.61 -0.87
N ILE A 32 -2.90 5.35 -0.84
CA ILE A 32 -2.08 4.16 -0.61
C ILE A 32 -2.26 3.25 -1.81
N VAL A 33 -1.18 3.00 -2.52
CA VAL A 33 -1.17 2.15 -3.72
C VAL A 33 -0.30 0.93 -3.45
N PHE A 34 -0.78 -0.22 -3.86
CA PHE A 34 -0.09 -1.49 -3.68
C PHE A 34 0.15 -2.15 -5.03
N ASP A 35 1.34 -2.69 -5.24
CA ASP A 35 1.47 -3.84 -6.12
C ASP A 35 0.82 -5.08 -5.49
N TRP A 36 0.66 -6.14 -6.26
CA TRP A 36 -0.01 -7.36 -5.81
C TRP A 36 0.95 -8.51 -5.57
N ASP A 37 1.56 -8.99 -6.67
CA ASP A 37 2.42 -10.18 -6.64
C ASP A 37 3.77 -9.86 -6.01
N GLY A 38 4.07 -10.50 -4.88
CA GLY A 38 5.28 -10.19 -4.11
C GLY A 38 5.07 -9.17 -3.01
N VAL A 39 3.94 -8.48 -2.98
CA VAL A 39 3.55 -7.54 -1.91
C VAL A 39 2.58 -8.20 -0.93
N PHE A 40 1.38 -8.60 -1.38
CA PHE A 40 0.41 -9.31 -0.54
C PHE A 40 0.69 -10.82 -0.39
N ASN A 41 1.58 -11.36 -1.18
CA ASN A 41 1.87 -12.77 -1.31
C ASN A 41 3.31 -12.99 -1.81
N ASP A 42 3.72 -14.25 -1.94
CA ASP A 42 5.04 -14.63 -2.44
C ASP A 42 5.15 -14.67 -3.98
N GLY A 43 4.09 -14.30 -4.70
CA GLY A 43 4.06 -14.28 -6.17
C GLY A 43 3.86 -15.66 -6.82
N ILE A 44 3.63 -16.73 -6.03
CA ILE A 44 3.35 -18.06 -6.56
C ILE A 44 2.01 -18.04 -7.29
N LYS A 45 2.03 -18.49 -8.55
CA LYS A 45 0.82 -18.64 -9.36
C LYS A 45 0.30 -20.08 -9.29
N THR A 46 -1.01 -20.22 -9.14
CA THR A 46 -1.70 -21.51 -9.32
C THR A 46 -2.09 -21.70 -10.79
N GLU A 47 -2.58 -22.89 -11.16
CA GLU A 47 -3.15 -23.14 -12.50
C GLU A 47 -4.30 -22.17 -12.84
N ALA A 48 -5.04 -21.70 -11.83
CA ALA A 48 -6.06 -20.67 -11.98
C ALA A 48 -5.49 -19.25 -12.16
N GLY A 49 -4.15 -19.09 -12.17
CA GLY A 49 -3.47 -17.81 -12.39
C GLY A 49 -3.53 -16.84 -11.23
N SER A 50 -4.04 -17.24 -10.06
CA SER A 50 -4.25 -16.35 -8.91
C SER A 50 -3.23 -16.58 -7.81
N SER A 51 -2.73 -15.50 -7.21
CA SER A 51 -2.00 -15.48 -5.95
C SER A 51 -2.87 -14.93 -4.83
N SER A 52 -2.77 -15.49 -3.63
CA SER A 52 -3.65 -15.22 -2.49
C SER A 52 -3.28 -13.92 -1.75
N PHE A 53 -4.06 -13.58 -0.73
CA PHE A 53 -3.73 -12.57 0.28
C PHE A 53 -4.04 -13.12 1.68
N SER A 54 -3.48 -12.48 2.70
CA SER A 54 -3.70 -12.85 4.10
C SER A 54 -4.71 -11.94 4.79
N GLU A 55 -5.41 -12.50 5.79
CA GLU A 55 -6.26 -11.71 6.70
C GLU A 55 -5.43 -10.70 7.51
N VAL A 56 -4.17 -11.03 7.81
CA VAL A 56 -3.25 -10.18 8.57
C VAL A 56 -2.94 -8.90 7.80
N ASP A 57 -2.62 -9.01 6.51
CA ASP A 57 -2.36 -7.86 5.64
C ASP A 57 -3.63 -7.05 5.36
N SER A 58 -4.74 -7.74 5.10
CA SER A 58 -6.05 -7.10 4.92
C SER A 58 -6.42 -6.24 6.13
N MET A 59 -6.28 -6.78 7.35
CA MET A 59 -6.49 -6.01 8.58
C MET A 59 -5.50 -4.85 8.70
N GLY A 60 -4.24 -5.03 8.31
CA GLY A 60 -3.23 -3.97 8.29
C GLY A 60 -3.67 -2.78 7.45
N THR A 61 -4.15 -3.03 6.23
CA THR A 61 -4.63 -1.98 5.33
C THR A 61 -5.84 -1.23 5.88
N ASN A 62 -6.75 -1.95 6.56
CA ASN A 62 -7.90 -1.36 7.20
C ASN A 62 -7.51 -0.40 8.33
N LEU A 63 -6.62 -0.84 9.22
CA LEU A 63 -6.13 -0.03 10.33
C LEU A 63 -5.36 1.20 9.84
N LEU A 64 -4.51 1.04 8.81
CA LEU A 64 -3.77 2.14 8.21
C LEU A 64 -4.70 3.19 7.62
N ARG A 65 -5.72 2.78 6.87
CA ARG A 65 -6.71 3.71 6.31
C ARG A 65 -7.48 4.45 7.39
N PHE A 66 -7.79 3.78 8.50
CA PHE A 66 -8.40 4.44 9.65
C PHE A 66 -7.45 5.45 10.30
N GLY A 67 -6.17 5.14 10.46
CA GLY A 67 -5.17 6.06 11.00
C GLY A 67 -5.00 7.31 10.12
N PHE A 68 -4.94 7.16 8.80
CA PHE A 68 -4.94 8.31 7.89
C PHE A 68 -6.24 9.10 7.93
N TRP A 69 -7.39 8.43 8.04
CA TRP A 69 -8.68 9.09 8.22
C TRP A 69 -8.70 9.96 9.48
N LEU A 70 -8.16 9.48 10.59
CA LEU A 70 -7.99 10.26 11.81
C LEU A 70 -7.04 11.44 11.60
N HIS A 71 -5.89 11.18 10.97
CA HIS A 71 -4.85 12.19 10.71
C HIS A 71 -5.37 13.33 9.82
N HIS A 72 -6.19 13.02 8.83
CA HIS A 72 -6.78 13.98 7.90
C HIS A 72 -8.18 14.50 8.32
N GLY A 73 -8.52 14.43 9.60
CA GLY A 73 -9.75 15.02 10.13
C GLY A 73 -11.04 14.41 9.56
N GLY A 74 -11.03 13.12 9.22
CA GLY A 74 -12.19 12.39 8.73
C GLY A 74 -12.26 12.27 7.19
N GLN A 75 -11.18 12.58 6.47
CA GLN A 75 -11.07 12.34 5.03
C GLN A 75 -10.50 10.95 4.77
N LEU A 76 -11.26 10.11 4.07
CA LEU A 76 -10.84 8.75 3.77
C LEU A 76 -9.70 8.76 2.74
N PRO A 77 -8.55 8.12 3.04
CA PRO A 77 -7.48 8.00 2.05
C PRO A 77 -7.93 7.09 0.90
N VAL A 78 -7.55 7.47 -0.31
CA VAL A 78 -7.77 6.65 -1.50
C VAL A 78 -6.88 5.40 -1.43
N ALA A 79 -7.39 4.24 -1.82
CA ALA A 79 -6.59 3.02 -1.86
C ALA A 79 -6.79 2.30 -3.19
N ALA A 80 -5.72 1.76 -3.75
CA ALA A 80 -5.76 1.01 -5.01
C ALA A 80 -4.74 -0.13 -5.05
N VAL A 81 -5.02 -1.10 -5.91
CA VAL A 81 -4.07 -2.14 -6.33
C VAL A 81 -3.73 -1.93 -7.80
N ILE A 82 -2.44 -2.02 -8.15
CA ILE A 82 -1.94 -1.98 -9.54
C ILE A 82 -1.15 -3.26 -9.79
N THR A 83 -1.68 -4.19 -10.58
CA THR A 83 -1.05 -5.47 -10.86
C THR A 83 -0.75 -5.68 -12.34
N GLY A 84 0.38 -6.30 -12.65
CA GLY A 84 0.83 -6.57 -14.02
C GLY A 84 0.01 -7.64 -14.77
N VAL A 85 -0.81 -8.42 -14.07
CA VAL A 85 -1.66 -9.48 -14.63
C VAL A 85 -3.06 -9.41 -14.05
N THR A 86 -4.02 -10.09 -14.70
CA THR A 86 -5.36 -10.26 -14.13
C THR A 86 -5.29 -11.22 -12.94
N ASN A 87 -5.84 -10.79 -11.80
CA ASN A 87 -5.89 -11.62 -10.59
C ASN A 87 -7.24 -11.44 -9.89
N VAL A 88 -8.05 -12.50 -9.86
CA VAL A 88 -9.40 -12.47 -9.26
C VAL A 88 -9.37 -12.26 -7.74
N LEU A 89 -8.27 -12.63 -7.07
CA LEU A 89 -8.13 -12.43 -5.64
C LEU A 89 -7.69 -10.99 -5.29
N ALA A 90 -7.01 -10.29 -6.21
CA ALA A 90 -6.81 -8.85 -6.10
C ALA A 90 -8.15 -8.11 -6.19
N ASP A 91 -9.00 -8.47 -7.17
CA ASP A 91 -10.36 -7.92 -7.29
C ASP A 91 -11.19 -8.23 -6.01
N ALA A 92 -11.03 -9.45 -5.45
CA ALA A 92 -11.73 -9.84 -4.21
C ALA A 92 -11.28 -9.05 -2.99
N LEU A 93 -9.97 -8.79 -2.83
CA LEU A 93 -9.44 -7.93 -1.77
C LEU A 93 -9.99 -6.50 -1.90
N VAL A 94 -9.90 -5.93 -3.10
CA VAL A 94 -10.36 -4.56 -3.39
C VAL A 94 -11.84 -4.41 -3.05
N ARG A 95 -12.67 -5.37 -3.44
CA ARG A 95 -14.10 -5.40 -3.09
C ARG A 95 -14.33 -5.51 -1.60
N ARG A 96 -13.64 -6.45 -0.94
CA ARG A 96 -13.78 -6.72 0.49
C ARG A 96 -13.38 -5.52 1.35
N GLU A 97 -12.23 -4.91 1.03
CA GLU A 97 -11.69 -3.79 1.78
C GLU A 97 -12.21 -2.44 1.31
N HIS A 98 -13.10 -2.43 0.32
CA HIS A 98 -13.62 -1.20 -0.26
C HIS A 98 -12.50 -0.25 -0.68
N PHE A 99 -11.50 -0.76 -1.41
CA PHE A 99 -10.53 0.09 -2.07
C PHE A 99 -11.19 0.80 -3.25
N HIS A 100 -10.67 1.94 -3.65
CA HIS A 100 -11.25 2.76 -4.70
C HIS A 100 -11.03 2.18 -6.10
N ALA A 101 -9.90 1.50 -6.33
CA ALA A 101 -9.60 0.96 -7.65
C ALA A 101 -8.75 -0.32 -7.63
N CYS A 102 -8.94 -1.16 -8.65
CA CYS A 102 -8.04 -2.24 -9.03
C CYS A 102 -7.68 -2.11 -10.50
N TYR A 103 -6.39 -2.00 -10.81
CA TYR A 103 -5.86 -1.97 -12.17
C TYR A 103 -5.15 -3.28 -12.47
N SER A 104 -5.61 -3.99 -13.49
CA SER A 104 -5.01 -5.24 -13.96
C SER A 104 -4.34 -5.05 -15.32
N GLN A 105 -3.41 -5.95 -15.67
CA GLN A 105 -2.60 -5.92 -16.90
C GLN A 105 -1.74 -4.66 -17.06
N ALA A 106 -1.37 -4.03 -15.96
CA ALA A 106 -0.58 -2.81 -15.88
C ALA A 106 0.92 -3.10 -16.14
N LYS A 107 1.32 -3.21 -17.40
CA LYS A 107 2.73 -3.44 -17.77
C LYS A 107 3.59 -2.18 -17.60
N HIS A 108 3.02 -1.01 -17.85
CA HIS A 108 3.62 0.30 -17.63
C HIS A 108 2.88 0.99 -16.47
N LYS A 109 3.31 0.69 -15.23
CA LYS A 109 2.59 1.13 -14.03
C LYS A 109 2.55 2.64 -13.86
N ILE A 110 3.50 3.38 -14.42
CA ILE A 110 3.51 4.85 -14.34
C ILE A 110 2.32 5.49 -15.09
N ASP A 111 1.92 4.94 -16.23
CA ASP A 111 0.77 5.44 -16.99
C ASP A 111 -0.53 5.18 -16.21
N VAL A 112 -0.60 4.04 -15.55
CA VAL A 112 -1.72 3.67 -14.67
C VAL A 112 -1.77 4.58 -13.45
N LEU A 113 -0.62 4.88 -12.84
CA LEU A 113 -0.55 5.84 -11.74
C LEU A 113 -1.03 7.22 -12.19
N ALA A 114 -0.61 7.68 -13.36
CA ALA A 114 -1.06 8.98 -13.90
C ALA A 114 -2.59 9.04 -14.06
N HIS A 115 -3.21 7.97 -14.57
CA HIS A 115 -4.67 7.86 -14.65
C HIS A 115 -5.30 7.89 -13.25
N PHE A 116 -4.80 7.09 -12.31
CA PHE A 116 -5.29 7.05 -10.93
C PHE A 116 -5.20 8.41 -10.23
N LEU A 117 -4.10 9.12 -10.41
CA LEU A 117 -3.90 10.46 -9.84
C LEU A 117 -4.90 11.48 -10.41
N ALA A 118 -5.15 11.41 -11.72
CA ALA A 118 -6.12 12.29 -12.41
C ALA A 118 -7.55 12.02 -11.91
N GLU A 119 -7.97 10.74 -11.83
CA GLU A 119 -9.30 10.33 -11.33
C GLU A 119 -9.59 10.82 -9.91
N HIS A 120 -8.56 10.90 -9.06
CA HIS A 120 -8.71 11.25 -7.65
C HIS A 120 -8.19 12.64 -7.27
N ASN A 121 -7.78 13.44 -8.27
CA ASN A 121 -7.20 14.78 -8.06
C ASN A 121 -6.05 14.77 -7.04
N LEU A 122 -5.08 13.88 -7.26
CA LEU A 122 -3.92 13.67 -6.39
C LEU A 122 -2.62 14.05 -7.11
N GLN A 123 -1.58 14.34 -6.31
CA GLN A 123 -0.22 14.52 -6.79
C GLN A 123 0.63 13.29 -6.44
N PRO A 124 1.70 13.00 -7.21
CA PRO A 124 2.55 11.83 -6.94
C PRO A 124 3.11 11.78 -5.52
N HIS A 125 3.49 12.93 -4.94
CA HIS A 125 4.04 13.00 -3.58
C HIS A 125 3.01 12.70 -2.48
N GLU A 126 1.70 12.67 -2.79
CA GLU A 126 0.62 12.30 -1.88
C GLU A 126 0.36 10.78 -1.84
N VAL A 127 1.16 9.98 -2.57
CA VAL A 127 1.03 8.52 -2.65
C VAL A 127 2.04 7.82 -1.76
N ALA A 128 1.58 6.90 -0.93
CA ALA A 128 2.40 5.84 -0.34
C ALA A 128 2.28 4.59 -1.22
N PHE A 129 3.41 4.06 -1.67
CA PHE A 129 3.48 2.93 -2.60
C PHE A 129 4.21 1.74 -1.98
N PHE A 130 3.55 0.58 -2.01
CA PHE A 130 4.13 -0.71 -1.64
C PHE A 130 4.49 -1.49 -2.89
N PHE A 131 5.72 -1.96 -2.98
CA PHE A 131 6.26 -2.62 -4.17
C PHE A 131 7.35 -3.65 -3.80
N ASP A 132 7.74 -4.49 -4.76
CA ASP A 132 8.80 -5.50 -4.54
C ASP A 132 9.75 -5.69 -5.73
N ASP A 133 9.38 -5.31 -6.97
CA ASP A 133 10.14 -5.72 -8.14
C ASP A 133 10.36 -4.59 -9.17
N ALA A 134 11.12 -4.90 -10.23
CA ALA A 134 11.59 -3.97 -11.24
C ALA A 134 10.46 -3.25 -12.01
N LEU A 135 9.31 -3.90 -12.21
CA LEU A 135 8.17 -3.28 -12.90
C LEU A 135 7.56 -2.09 -12.14
N ASP A 136 7.89 -1.97 -10.86
CA ASP A 136 7.35 -0.96 -9.95
C ASP A 136 8.19 0.32 -9.90
N LEU A 137 9.44 0.25 -10.37
CA LEU A 137 10.42 1.30 -10.15
C LEU A 137 10.00 2.65 -10.74
N SER A 138 9.28 2.65 -11.85
CA SER A 138 8.77 3.87 -12.45
C SER A 138 7.74 4.60 -11.55
N VAL A 139 6.98 3.86 -10.74
CA VAL A 139 6.08 4.43 -9.73
C VAL A 139 6.87 4.85 -8.49
N ALA A 140 7.84 4.03 -8.04
CA ALA A 140 8.68 4.32 -6.90
C ALA A 140 9.52 5.60 -7.11
N GLU A 141 9.87 5.95 -8.36
CA GLU A 141 10.61 7.16 -8.70
C GLU A 141 9.84 8.44 -8.33
N VAL A 142 8.51 8.43 -8.45
CA VAL A 142 7.66 9.61 -8.27
C VAL A 142 6.83 9.63 -6.98
N ALA A 143 6.60 8.46 -6.37
CA ALA A 143 5.79 8.34 -5.16
C ALA A 143 6.43 9.06 -3.96
N GLY A 144 5.58 9.66 -3.12
CA GLY A 144 6.01 10.40 -1.93
C GLY A 144 6.63 9.52 -0.86
N VAL A 145 5.99 8.39 -0.56
CA VAL A 145 6.47 7.39 0.41
C VAL A 145 6.59 6.03 -0.28
N ARG A 146 7.72 5.34 -0.08
CA ARG A 146 8.07 4.15 -0.83
C ARG A 146 8.49 3.03 0.12
N ILE A 147 7.63 2.01 0.23
CA ILE A 147 7.84 0.83 1.06
C ILE A 147 8.16 -0.35 0.14
N MET A 148 9.40 -0.80 0.15
CA MET A 148 9.80 -1.98 -0.61
C MET A 148 9.66 -3.23 0.27
N VAL A 149 8.89 -4.19 -0.21
CA VAL A 149 8.79 -5.51 0.42
C VAL A 149 10.08 -6.29 0.13
N ARG A 150 10.72 -6.77 1.19
CA ARG A 150 11.97 -7.52 1.09
C ARG A 150 11.77 -8.85 0.37
N ARG A 151 12.73 -9.14 -0.51
CA ARG A 151 12.85 -10.44 -1.16
C ARG A 151 14.33 -10.85 -1.21
N ASN A 152 14.70 -11.90 -0.50
CA ASN A 152 16.12 -12.34 -0.43
C ASN A 152 16.64 -12.85 -1.77
N ALA A 153 15.75 -13.18 -2.71
CA ALA A 153 16.12 -13.71 -4.02
C ALA A 153 16.67 -12.64 -4.98
N ASN A 154 16.46 -11.34 -4.71
CA ASN A 154 16.85 -10.26 -5.63
C ASN A 154 17.83 -9.22 -5.00
N PRO A 155 19.00 -9.64 -4.46
CA PRO A 155 19.91 -8.72 -3.75
C PRO A 155 20.46 -7.60 -4.65
N LEU A 156 20.62 -7.83 -5.94
CA LEU A 156 21.10 -6.81 -6.88
C LEU A 156 20.04 -5.73 -7.11
N LEU A 157 18.78 -6.11 -7.23
CA LEU A 157 17.68 -5.15 -7.32
C LEU A 157 17.57 -4.31 -6.05
N THR A 158 17.62 -4.94 -4.87
CA THR A 158 17.62 -4.23 -3.59
C THR A 158 18.76 -3.20 -3.53
N ASN A 159 19.98 -3.58 -3.88
CA ASN A 159 21.11 -2.66 -3.91
C ASN A 159 20.88 -1.51 -4.90
N TYR A 160 20.39 -1.81 -6.09
CA TYR A 160 20.07 -0.78 -7.09
C TYR A 160 19.04 0.24 -6.57
N VAL A 161 17.95 -0.23 -5.98
CA VAL A 161 16.87 0.60 -5.45
C VAL A 161 17.37 1.51 -4.33
N VAL A 162 18.19 0.96 -3.42
CA VAL A 162 18.80 1.74 -2.31
C VAL A 162 19.78 2.78 -2.85
N GLN A 163 20.70 2.41 -3.75
CA GLN A 163 21.70 3.31 -4.30
C GLN A 163 21.11 4.45 -5.12
N ASN A 164 19.97 4.23 -5.77
CA ASN A 164 19.27 5.24 -6.57
C ASN A 164 18.20 6.01 -5.80
N GLY A 165 18.08 5.79 -4.49
CA GLY A 165 17.12 6.52 -3.64
C GLY A 165 15.65 6.26 -4.01
N LEU A 166 15.32 5.04 -4.47
CA LEU A 166 13.97 4.65 -4.91
C LEU A 166 13.15 3.99 -3.81
N VAL A 167 13.64 3.96 -2.58
CA VAL A 167 12.98 3.37 -1.42
C VAL A 167 13.19 4.23 -0.19
N ASP A 168 12.18 4.32 0.67
CA ASP A 168 12.28 4.98 1.98
C ASP A 168 12.47 3.97 3.11
N TYR A 169 11.76 2.84 3.01
CA TYR A 169 11.82 1.75 3.98
C TYR A 169 11.81 0.39 3.27
N LEU A 170 12.76 -0.47 3.62
CA LEU A 170 12.80 -1.87 3.22
C LEU A 170 12.32 -2.74 4.39
N THR A 171 11.26 -3.54 4.17
CA THR A 171 10.66 -4.34 5.23
C THR A 171 11.60 -5.40 5.81
N GLY A 172 11.45 -5.72 7.10
CA GLY A 172 12.09 -6.88 7.74
C GLY A 172 11.43 -8.19 7.32
N SER A 173 10.10 -8.19 7.24
CA SER A 173 9.30 -9.30 6.73
C SER A 173 9.50 -9.43 5.21
N GLN A 174 9.55 -10.68 4.75
CA GLN A 174 9.64 -10.96 3.32
C GLN A 174 8.27 -11.04 2.67
N SER A 175 8.27 -11.00 1.35
CA SER A 175 7.15 -11.40 0.50
C SER A 175 6.50 -12.69 1.00
N GLY A 176 5.17 -12.70 1.15
CA GLY A 176 4.43 -13.83 1.72
C GLY A 176 4.49 -13.98 3.26
N GLN A 177 5.21 -13.10 3.95
CA GLN A 177 5.36 -13.09 5.41
C GLN A 177 4.74 -11.85 6.07
N PHE A 178 3.61 -11.41 5.57
CA PHE A 178 2.82 -10.28 6.11
C PHE A 178 3.55 -8.93 6.09
N ALA A 179 4.33 -8.68 5.07
CA ALA A 179 5.10 -7.46 4.92
C ALA A 179 4.22 -6.19 4.76
N VAL A 180 3.02 -6.34 4.19
CA VAL A 180 2.06 -5.24 4.11
C VAL A 180 1.62 -4.84 5.52
N ARG A 181 1.37 -5.81 6.40
CA ARG A 181 1.03 -5.53 7.81
C ARG A 181 2.14 -4.76 8.50
N GLU A 182 3.39 -5.16 8.31
CA GLU A 182 4.56 -4.45 8.87
C GLU A 182 4.59 -2.99 8.41
N GLY A 183 4.51 -2.74 7.10
CA GLY A 183 4.52 -1.38 6.55
C GLY A 183 3.34 -0.53 7.03
N CYS A 184 2.16 -1.14 7.20
CA CYS A 184 0.99 -0.47 7.76
C CYS A 184 1.20 -0.04 9.21
N GLU A 185 1.75 -0.92 10.06
CA GLU A 185 2.04 -0.59 11.46
C GLU A 185 3.18 0.42 11.59
N LEU A 186 4.21 0.33 10.74
CA LEU A 186 5.27 1.33 10.66
C LEU A 186 4.70 2.73 10.43
N MET A 187 3.88 2.89 9.39
CA MET A 187 3.29 4.19 9.06
C MET A 187 2.38 4.71 10.17
N LEU A 188 1.57 3.85 10.78
CA LEU A 188 0.74 4.21 11.93
C LEU A 188 1.58 4.66 13.13
N GLY A 189 2.68 3.95 13.41
CA GLY A 189 3.61 4.27 14.49
C GLY A 189 4.29 5.63 14.27
N LEU A 190 4.82 5.87 13.05
CA LEU A 190 5.46 7.13 12.68
C LEU A 190 4.49 8.32 12.74
N LEU A 191 3.23 8.13 12.36
CA LEU A 191 2.18 9.16 12.50
C LEU A 191 1.70 9.35 13.93
N GLY A 192 2.14 8.52 14.88
CA GLY A 192 1.65 8.54 16.27
C GLY A 192 0.17 8.17 16.41
N GLN A 193 -0.38 7.42 15.44
CA GLN A 193 -1.81 7.07 15.40
C GLN A 193 -2.09 5.63 15.88
N PHE A 194 -1.07 4.80 16.09
CA PHE A 194 -1.26 3.37 16.35
C PHE A 194 -2.14 3.12 17.57
N ASP A 195 -1.79 3.68 18.73
CA ASP A 195 -2.54 3.45 19.98
C ASP A 195 -3.98 3.97 19.87
N THR A 196 -4.17 5.14 19.25
CA THR A 196 -5.51 5.72 19.02
C THR A 196 -6.36 4.80 18.13
N VAL A 197 -5.79 4.29 17.04
CA VAL A 197 -6.46 3.34 16.14
C VAL A 197 -6.86 2.08 16.88
N MET A 198 -5.96 1.51 17.70
CA MET A 198 -6.25 0.32 18.50
C MET A 198 -7.39 0.58 19.51
N ASP A 199 -7.33 1.66 20.26
CA ASP A 199 -8.32 2.02 21.26
C ASP A 199 -9.72 2.26 20.66
N GLU A 200 -9.80 3.00 19.55
CA GLU A 200 -11.07 3.27 18.87
C GLU A 200 -11.65 1.98 18.27
N ARG A 201 -10.79 1.13 17.66
CA ARG A 201 -11.21 -0.14 17.06
C ARG A 201 -11.63 -1.17 18.10
N LEU A 202 -10.89 -1.28 19.20
CA LEU A 202 -11.16 -2.23 20.28
C LEU A 202 -12.55 -2.00 20.92
N ARG A 203 -12.92 -0.76 21.07
CA ARG A 203 -14.14 -0.37 21.79
C ARG A 203 -15.32 -0.07 20.87
N TYR A 204 -15.16 -0.20 19.56
CA TYR A 204 -16.17 0.17 18.56
C TYR A 204 -16.79 1.54 18.83
N LYS A 205 -15.94 2.51 19.17
CA LYS A 205 -16.39 3.86 19.49
C LYS A 205 -17.01 4.56 18.28
N PRO A 206 -17.84 5.59 18.48
CA PRO A 206 -18.53 6.29 17.39
C PRO A 206 -17.61 6.87 16.31
N VAL A 207 -16.35 7.14 16.63
CA VAL A 207 -15.33 7.61 15.69
C VAL A 207 -15.01 6.51 14.67
N TYR A 208 -14.79 5.27 15.16
CA TYR A 208 -14.55 4.14 14.28
C TYR A 208 -15.78 3.80 13.42
N ASP A 209 -16.99 3.90 13.96
CA ASP A 209 -18.22 3.66 13.22
C ASP A 209 -18.37 4.64 12.04
N ARG A 210 -18.07 5.92 12.22
CA ARG A 210 -18.07 6.92 11.13
C ARG A 210 -17.09 6.57 10.01
N TYR A 211 -15.86 6.17 10.37
CA TYR A 211 -14.89 5.69 9.38
C TYR A 211 -15.42 4.47 8.65
N TYR A 212 -15.94 3.49 9.40
CA TYR A 212 -16.46 2.24 8.85
C TYR A 212 -17.56 2.51 7.83
N GLN A 213 -18.53 3.37 8.14
CA GLN A 213 -19.61 3.73 7.23
C GLN A 213 -19.08 4.42 5.95
N GLN A 214 -18.16 5.36 6.07
CA GLN A 214 -17.53 5.99 4.90
C GLN A 214 -16.79 4.98 4.04
N ARG A 215 -16.03 4.07 4.66
CA ARG A 215 -15.32 3.00 3.97
C ARG A 215 -16.30 2.10 3.21
N GLN A 216 -17.40 1.68 3.84
CA GLN A 216 -18.42 0.81 3.23
C GLN A 216 -19.15 1.48 2.07
N ALA A 217 -19.21 2.80 2.04
CA ALA A 217 -19.83 3.54 0.96
C ALA A 217 -18.93 3.71 -0.30
N VAL A 218 -17.66 3.28 -0.23
CA VAL A 218 -16.77 3.33 -1.39
C VAL A 218 -17.20 2.31 -2.43
N GLU A 219 -17.53 2.80 -3.62
CA GLU A 219 -17.75 1.98 -4.82
C GLU A 219 -16.41 1.73 -5.51
N SER A 220 -15.98 0.47 -5.54
CA SER A 220 -14.72 0.08 -6.17
C SER A 220 -14.83 0.15 -7.69
N SER A 221 -13.84 0.73 -8.34
CA SER A 221 -13.69 0.74 -9.79
C SER A 221 -12.65 -0.30 -10.22
N TYR A 222 -12.94 -1.01 -11.30
CA TYR A 222 -12.05 -2.03 -11.84
C TYR A 222 -11.63 -1.67 -13.27
N TRP A 223 -10.34 -1.78 -13.53
CA TRP A 223 -9.74 -1.35 -14.78
C TRP A 223 -8.86 -2.46 -15.37
N THR A 224 -8.89 -2.62 -16.66
CA THR A 224 -7.90 -3.42 -17.41
C THR A 224 -7.12 -2.50 -18.33
N VAL A 225 -5.81 -2.71 -18.44
CA VAL A 225 -4.97 -1.84 -19.27
C VAL A 225 -4.85 -2.45 -20.65
N GLY A 226 -5.51 -1.83 -21.62
CA GLY A 226 -5.43 -2.14 -23.05
C GLY A 226 -4.37 -1.33 -23.77
N ILE A 227 -4.35 -1.41 -25.10
CA ILE A 227 -3.41 -0.67 -25.97
C ILE A 227 -3.64 0.85 -25.86
N SER A 228 -4.89 1.26 -25.63
CA SER A 228 -5.30 2.67 -25.55
C SER A 228 -5.25 3.25 -24.12
N GLY A 229 -4.80 2.48 -23.14
CA GLY A 229 -4.75 2.87 -21.74
C GLY A 229 -5.73 2.10 -20.86
N PRO A 230 -6.03 2.59 -19.63
CA PRO A 230 -6.98 1.96 -18.72
C PRO A 230 -8.42 2.01 -19.27
N GLU A 231 -9.06 0.86 -19.35
CA GLU A 231 -10.46 0.69 -19.75
C GLU A 231 -11.26 0.11 -18.58
N ARG A 232 -12.46 0.63 -18.32
CA ARG A 232 -13.28 0.19 -17.20
C ARG A 232 -13.76 -1.25 -17.43
N LYS A 233 -13.47 -2.12 -16.46
CA LYS A 233 -13.93 -3.51 -16.44
C LYS A 233 -15.24 -3.59 -15.68
N LEU A 234 -16.27 -4.16 -16.27
CA LEU A 234 -17.52 -4.53 -15.57
C LEU A 234 -17.28 -5.87 -14.83
N ILE A 235 -17.49 -5.90 -13.53
CA ILE A 235 -17.40 -7.10 -12.68
C ILE A 235 -18.77 -7.44 -12.12
#